data_4c01dbc1a1911d093e37f2f152b5d71d
#
_entry.id   4c01dbc1a1911d093e37f2f152b5d71d
#
_cell.length_a   1.000
_cell.length_b   1.000
_cell.length_c   1.000
_cell.angle_alpha   90.00
_cell.angle_beta   90.00
_cell.angle_gamma   90.00
#
_symmetry.space_group_name_H-M   'P 1'
#
loop_
_entity.id
_entity.type
_entity.pdbx_description
1 polymer ?
#
loop_
_entity_poly.entity_id
_entity_poly.type
_entity_poly.pdbx_seq_one_letter_code
_entity_poly.pdbx_strand_id
1 'polypeptide(L)'
;MLTARQEQIVSDPIQITRHFKKWSMNEINRLHNEYEIKELTIRQIAKLHGRSYLSILHRLTSEGLISENWESARGFYETTD
;
A
#
# COMPACT_ATOMS: atom_id res chain seq x y z
N MET A 1 -22.77 -11.67 3.37
CA MET A 1 -22.23 -11.64 2.57
C MET A 1 -21.31 -10.58 2.34
N LEU A 2 -20.41 -10.75 1.69
CA LEU A 2 -19.45 -9.90 1.54
C LEU A 2 -19.49 -9.11 0.40
N THR A 3 -20.39 -9.35 -0.43
CA THR A 3 -20.46 -8.76 -1.68
C THR A 3 -20.49 -7.28 -1.64
N ALA A 4 -21.28 -6.73 -0.81
CA ALA A 4 -21.44 -5.32 -0.80
C ALA A 4 -20.16 -4.62 -0.48
N ARG A 5 -19.42 -5.21 0.44
CA ARG A 5 -18.24 -4.62 0.81
C ARG A 5 -17.22 -4.68 -0.25
N GLN A 6 -17.23 -5.73 -1.00
CA GLN A 6 -16.31 -5.85 -2.06
C GLN A 6 -16.57 -4.85 -3.13
N GLU A 7 -17.80 -4.50 -3.32
CA GLU A 7 -18.10 -3.51 -4.32
C GLU A 7 -17.55 -2.18 -3.97
N GLN A 8 -17.48 -1.86 -2.70
CA GLN A 8 -16.91 -0.62 -2.31
C GLN A 8 -15.45 -0.56 -2.63
N ILE A 9 -14.80 -1.67 -2.58
CA ILE A 9 -13.40 -1.70 -2.87
C ILE A 9 -13.14 -1.33 -4.29
N VAL A 10 -14.02 -1.70 -5.16
CA VAL A 10 -13.79 -1.45 -6.56
C VAL A 10 -13.83 0.01 -6.91
N SER A 11 -14.19 0.87 -6.02
CA SER A 11 -14.18 2.27 -6.33
C SER A 11 -12.77 2.84 -6.33
N ASP A 12 -11.82 2.09 -5.83
CA ASP A 12 -10.45 2.54 -5.80
C ASP A 12 -9.87 2.50 -7.21
N PRO A 13 -9.19 3.53 -7.67
CA PRO A 13 -8.65 3.56 -9.01
C PRO A 13 -7.53 2.58 -9.26
N ILE A 14 -6.91 2.06 -8.22
CA ILE A 14 -5.85 1.10 -8.38
C ILE A 14 -6.45 -0.28 -8.46
N GLN A 15 -5.95 -1.10 -9.38
CA GLN A 15 -6.41 -2.45 -9.49
C GLN A 15 -6.02 -3.18 -8.21
N ILE A 16 -6.97 -3.56 -7.40
CA ILE A 16 -6.69 -4.20 -6.14
C ILE A 16 -6.88 -5.69 -6.27
N THR A 17 -5.78 -6.42 -6.25
CA THR A 17 -5.84 -7.86 -6.36
C THR A 17 -5.50 -8.54 -5.05
N ARG A 18 -4.88 -7.83 -4.10
CA ARG A 18 -4.49 -8.42 -2.85
C ARG A 18 -4.99 -7.67 -1.64
N HIS A 19 -6.10 -6.95 -1.77
CA HIS A 19 -6.58 -6.10 -0.70
C HIS A 19 -6.80 -6.85 0.60
N PHE A 20 -7.36 -8.05 0.56
CA PHE A 20 -7.62 -8.82 1.74
C PHE A 20 -6.66 -9.96 1.97
N LYS A 21 -5.61 -10.05 1.19
CA LYS A 21 -4.68 -11.14 1.36
C LYS A 21 -3.67 -10.80 2.42
N LYS A 22 -3.25 -11.80 3.16
CA LYS A 22 -2.25 -11.60 4.17
C LYS A 22 -0.93 -11.24 3.53
N TRP A 23 -0.15 -10.47 4.24
CA TRP A 23 1.19 -10.15 3.79
C TRP A 23 2.10 -11.33 4.11
N SER A 24 2.77 -11.85 3.12
CA SER A 24 3.74 -12.90 3.35
C SER A 24 5.07 -12.27 3.73
N MET A 25 5.95 -13.07 4.27
CA MET A 25 7.26 -12.58 4.64
C MET A 25 8.02 -12.09 3.42
N ASN A 26 7.89 -12.77 2.31
CA ASN A 26 8.54 -12.35 1.07
C ASN A 26 8.01 -11.00 0.62
N GLU A 27 6.72 -10.80 0.73
CA GLU A 27 6.13 -9.54 0.32
C GLU A 27 6.57 -8.42 1.25
N ILE A 28 6.66 -8.68 2.54
CA ILE A 28 7.12 -7.69 3.49
C ILE A 28 8.57 -7.32 3.21
N ASN A 29 9.39 -8.28 2.90
CA ASN A 29 10.79 -8.00 2.57
C ASN A 29 10.91 -7.17 1.31
N ARG A 30 10.06 -7.42 0.34
CA ARG A 30 10.04 -6.62 -0.87
C ARG A 30 9.62 -5.18 -0.55
N LEU A 31 8.66 -5.02 0.35
CA LEU A 31 8.20 -3.72 0.75
C LEU A 31 9.34 -2.90 1.38
N HIS A 32 10.09 -3.51 2.28
CA HIS A 32 11.22 -2.84 2.91
C HIS A 32 12.23 -2.38 1.87
N ASN A 33 12.54 -3.26 0.94
CA ASN A 33 13.51 -2.93 -0.11
C ASN A 33 13.00 -1.80 -0.99
N GLU A 34 11.75 -1.87 -1.35
CA GLU A 34 11.17 -0.87 -2.26
C GLU A 34 11.09 0.49 -1.61
N TYR A 35 10.74 0.54 -0.35
CA TYR A 35 10.59 1.81 0.31
C TYR A 35 11.94 2.39 0.74
N GLU A 36 12.80 1.58 1.33
CA GLU A 36 14.04 2.08 1.89
C GLU A 36 15.19 2.14 0.91
N ILE A 37 15.29 1.18 0.03
CA ILE A 37 16.43 1.10 -0.87
C ILE A 37 16.11 1.72 -2.22
N LYS A 38 14.99 1.33 -2.79
CA LYS A 38 14.63 1.85 -4.11
C LYS A 38 13.93 3.19 -4.03
N GLU A 39 13.53 3.59 -2.84
CA GLU A 39 12.90 4.89 -2.61
C GLU A 39 11.64 5.12 -3.43
N LEU A 40 10.86 4.07 -3.60
CA LEU A 40 9.62 4.20 -4.35
C LEU A 40 8.56 4.91 -3.51
N THR A 41 7.60 5.51 -4.18
CA THR A 41 6.51 6.20 -3.51
C THR A 41 5.46 5.19 -3.11
N ILE A 42 4.57 5.58 -2.21
CA ILE A 42 3.47 4.74 -1.78
C ILE A 42 2.64 4.29 -2.96
N ARG A 43 2.41 5.19 -3.90
CA ARG A 43 1.59 4.87 -5.05
C ARG A 43 2.25 3.83 -5.95
N GLN A 44 3.55 3.95 -6.14
CA GLN A 44 4.28 2.99 -6.94
C GLN A 44 4.26 1.62 -6.28
N ILE A 45 4.43 1.58 -4.97
CA ILE A 45 4.43 0.34 -4.24
C ILE A 45 3.04 -0.30 -4.28
N ALA A 46 2.00 0.50 -4.13
CA ALA A 46 0.64 -0.01 -4.18
C ALA A 46 0.38 -0.71 -5.52
N LYS A 47 0.84 -0.11 -6.60
CA LYS A 47 0.67 -0.71 -7.91
C LYS A 47 1.42 -2.01 -8.03
N LEU A 48 2.66 -2.05 -7.55
CA LEU A 48 3.46 -3.25 -7.65
C LEU A 48 2.87 -4.43 -6.87
N HIS A 49 2.25 -4.13 -5.75
CA HIS A 49 1.73 -5.19 -4.89
C HIS A 49 0.25 -5.50 -5.16
N GLY A 50 -0.41 -4.70 -5.99
CA GLY A 50 -1.83 -4.89 -6.23
C GLY A 50 -2.64 -4.63 -4.98
N ARG A 51 -2.21 -3.67 -4.15
CA ARG A 51 -2.87 -3.33 -2.90
C ARG A 51 -3.29 -1.88 -2.92
N SER A 52 -4.22 -1.53 -2.05
CA SER A 52 -4.66 -0.14 -1.99
C SER A 52 -3.60 0.74 -1.33
N TYR A 53 -3.70 2.00 -1.61
CA TYR A 53 -2.86 3.01 -1.03
C TYR A 53 -2.88 2.91 0.50
N LEU A 54 -4.09 2.80 1.05
CA LEU A 54 -4.27 2.74 2.48
C LEU A 54 -3.61 1.50 3.08
N SER A 55 -3.71 0.38 2.39
CA SER A 55 -3.11 -0.86 2.84
C SER A 55 -1.60 -0.73 2.95
N ILE A 56 -0.99 -0.04 1.99
CA ILE A 56 0.46 0.19 2.02
C ILE A 56 0.82 1.08 3.20
N LEU A 57 0.07 2.15 3.43
CA LEU A 57 0.34 3.05 4.53
C LEU A 57 0.28 2.31 5.87
N HIS A 58 -0.74 1.49 6.05
CA HIS A 58 -0.88 0.73 7.28
C HIS A 58 0.29 -0.23 7.47
N ARG A 59 0.69 -0.90 6.41
CA ARG A 59 1.79 -1.86 6.54
C ARG A 59 3.13 -1.17 6.77
N LEU A 60 3.37 -0.05 6.11
CA LEU A 60 4.59 0.70 6.33
C LEU A 60 4.68 1.17 7.79
N THR A 61 3.55 1.58 8.35
CA THR A 61 3.51 1.99 9.74
C THR A 61 3.78 0.81 10.66
N SER A 62 3.16 -0.32 10.40
CA SER A 62 3.35 -1.52 11.19
C SER A 62 4.78 -1.98 11.18
N GLU A 63 5.46 -1.82 10.06
CA GLU A 63 6.83 -2.26 9.91
C GLU A 63 7.83 -1.22 10.45
N GLY A 64 7.35 -0.09 10.90
CA GLY A 64 8.22 0.94 11.43
C GLY A 64 8.97 1.73 10.38
N LEU A 65 8.53 1.62 9.12
CA LEU A 65 9.20 2.33 8.03
C LEU A 65 8.74 3.78 7.94
N ILE A 66 7.54 4.07 8.41
CA ILE A 66 7.05 5.43 8.49
C ILE A 66 6.38 5.61 9.85
N SER A 67 6.21 6.84 10.27
CA SER A 67 5.56 7.13 11.53
C SER A 67 4.05 7.13 11.31
N GLU A 68 3.30 7.35 12.38
CA GLU A 68 1.86 7.43 12.28
C GLU A 68 1.44 8.71 11.58
N ASN A 69 2.35 9.64 11.41
CA ASN A 69 2.06 10.83 10.63
C ASN A 69 2.26 10.49 9.17
N TRP A 70 1.24 10.05 8.52
CA TRP A 70 1.33 9.55 7.15
C TRP A 70 1.70 10.64 6.14
N GLU A 71 1.53 11.88 6.52
CA GLU A 71 1.91 12.97 5.63
C GLU A 71 3.39 12.98 5.32
N SER A 72 4.18 12.36 6.18
CA SER A 72 5.62 12.32 5.95
C SER A 72 6.02 11.17 5.04
N ALA A 73 5.10 10.30 4.68
CA ALA A 73 5.43 9.17 3.82
C ALA A 73 5.71 9.64 2.40
N ARG A 74 6.67 9.02 1.77
CA ARG A 74 7.09 9.43 0.42
C ARG A 74 5.93 9.28 -0.55
N GLY A 75 5.59 10.38 -1.17
CA GLY A 75 4.52 10.38 -2.16
C GLY A 75 3.13 10.56 -1.60
N PHE A 76 3.00 10.85 -0.30
CA PHE A 76 1.68 11.00 0.31
C PHE A 76 0.85 12.07 -0.37
N TYR A 77 1.46 13.16 -0.74
CA TYR A 77 0.73 14.26 -1.36
C TYR A 77 0.63 14.18 -2.88
N GLU A 78 1.15 13.13 -3.47
CA GLU A 78 1.03 12.98 -4.91
C GLU A 78 -0.39 12.64 -5.25
N THR A 79 -1.01 13.43 -6.11
CA THR A 79 -2.38 13.20 -6.49
C THR A 79 -2.53 12.72 -7.91
N THR A 80 -1.48 12.78 -8.70
CA THR A 80 -1.57 12.30 -10.08
C THR A 80 -0.47 11.35 -10.34
N ASP A 81 -0.61 10.58 -11.33
CA ASP A 81 0.40 9.61 -11.70
C ASP A 81 1.25 10.03 -12.82
#